data_e3830de3fbd51cb718e8835247d3f986
#
_entry.id   e3830de3fbd51cb718e8835247d3f986
#
_cell.length_a   1.000
_cell.length_b   1.000
_cell.length_c   1.000
_cell.angle_alpha   90.00
_cell.angle_beta   90.00
_cell.angle_gamma   90.00
#
_symmetry.space_group_name_H-M   'P 1'
#
loop_
_entity.id
_entity.type
_entity.pdbx_description
1 polymer ?
#
loop_
_entity_poly.entity_id
_entity_poly.type
_entity_poly.pdbx_seq_one_letter_code
_entity_poly.pdbx_strand_id
1 'polypeptide(L)'
;MTCGGSYAGPVSGKEYSAVALYGNGDYCTTSYEFVGTNKKYRMVVKGASSNSTTASVSVYIGGKKVGKVSFTGTTLSEQSFEFKMTDVTGKQEIKFLLETDNGSNDTFVNSYELYYIGDVKPLPDAPIPASVGAVSTGKYRNLFKELGYSDAEIDKKVESAWQKFFYGTDDERIYYPVGEDMAYIYTADTDDVRSEGMSYGMMICVQMDKQEEFDRLWKWAKTHMQHKSGEFKGYFAWQMNTNGTIKDNTPAADGEEYFATSLLFASARWGNGEGIYNYNKEAQEILKTMLHQADDGQGVNMFNKEHKMPVFCPIGNAATFSDPSYHLPAFYEVWAREAEQDNDFWSEAAEASRQHFKDATNEKTGLGPDYSEYSGTAKNEGNHGDFRFDAWRIAANIACDYAWWAQDDWATTHANRIQSFFYDQGVDSYGNQWSLDGKNLSPDHSPGLVAMNATASLASSDKKSWSFLEDLWNISPTTGKYRYYDGCLYMMGLLHCSGKFRAYLSSNTPVVVNGKISTTNAEFDLSADKKEDVTTKLILNNVRTLSEIRNDKTVLEKGKDYTISDDTVSIRKEYLSKQAVGVTKLTFVFDAGKNAVMSITIKDSKSPDVPDVPAVSGPFDK
;
A
#
# COMPACT_ATOMS: atom_id res chain seq x y z
N MET A 1 1.70 32.54 29.35
CA MET A 1 1.03 31.26 29.04
C MET A 1 -0.15 31.08 29.98
N THR A 2 -1.25 30.56 29.47
CA THR A 2 -2.44 30.20 30.25
C THR A 2 -2.39 28.69 30.51
N CYS A 3 -2.64 28.24 31.73
CA CYS A 3 -2.67 26.83 32.10
C CYS A 3 -4.10 26.30 32.07
N GLY A 4 -4.27 25.02 31.77
CA GLY A 4 -5.53 24.30 31.81
C GLY A 4 -5.30 22.79 31.99
N GLY A 5 -6.37 22.05 32.23
CA GLY A 5 -6.34 20.65 32.64
C GLY A 5 -6.64 20.54 34.12
N SER A 6 -6.43 19.36 34.70
CA SER A 6 -6.79 19.09 36.10
C SER A 6 -5.74 19.60 37.10
N TYR A 7 -4.46 19.63 36.72
CA TYR A 7 -3.36 19.85 37.65
C TYR A 7 -2.30 20.85 37.14
N ALA A 8 -2.35 21.29 35.86
CA ALA A 8 -1.35 22.21 35.30
C ALA A 8 -1.22 23.49 36.10
N GLY A 9 0.01 23.92 36.38
CA GLY A 9 0.24 25.13 37.17
C GLY A 9 1.71 25.56 37.20
N PRO A 10 2.02 26.70 37.84
CA PRO A 10 3.37 27.20 37.94
C PRO A 10 4.25 26.25 38.77
N VAL A 11 5.46 26.03 38.31
CA VAL A 11 6.48 25.28 39.08
C VAL A 11 6.88 26.07 40.32
N SER A 12 6.95 25.41 41.47
CA SER A 12 7.45 25.96 42.70
C SER A 12 8.74 25.28 43.17
N GLY A 13 9.57 25.98 43.97
CA GLY A 13 10.78 25.42 44.55
C GLY A 13 11.95 25.16 43.58
N LYS A 14 11.94 25.78 42.38
CA LYS A 14 13.02 25.74 41.39
C LYS A 14 13.62 27.13 41.22
N GLU A 15 14.86 27.20 40.79
CA GLU A 15 15.55 28.47 40.44
C GLU A 15 15.05 29.12 39.15
N TYR A 16 14.14 28.48 38.42
CA TYR A 16 13.56 28.93 37.16
C TYR A 16 12.02 28.91 37.20
N SER A 17 11.42 29.76 36.39
CA SER A 17 9.97 29.78 36.17
C SER A 17 9.61 28.80 35.08
N ALA A 18 8.56 28.00 35.28
CA ALA A 18 8.00 27.10 34.29
C ALA A 18 6.53 26.79 34.57
N VAL A 19 5.82 26.22 33.63
CA VAL A 19 4.53 25.55 33.84
C VAL A 19 4.79 24.07 33.94
N ALA A 20 4.30 23.46 35.05
CA ALA A 20 4.29 22.02 35.23
C ALA A 20 2.99 21.43 34.70
N LEU A 21 3.13 20.30 33.98
CA LEU A 21 2.06 19.46 33.47
C LEU A 21 2.18 18.11 34.20
N TYR A 22 1.20 17.81 35.06
CA TYR A 22 1.26 16.71 36.01
C TYR A 22 0.44 15.48 35.60
N GLY A 23 -0.61 15.64 34.81
CA GLY A 23 -1.51 14.55 34.45
C GLY A 23 -2.00 14.62 33.01
N ASN A 24 -2.58 13.51 32.57
CA ASN A 24 -3.18 13.41 31.24
C ASN A 24 -4.14 14.57 30.95
N GLY A 25 -3.93 15.23 29.83
CA GLY A 25 -4.76 16.36 29.42
C GLY A 25 -4.34 17.71 30.00
N ASP A 26 -3.31 17.78 30.86
CA ASP A 26 -2.75 19.05 31.30
C ASP A 26 -2.04 19.77 30.17
N TYR A 27 -2.21 21.08 30.11
CA TYR A 27 -1.65 21.89 29.04
C TYR A 27 -1.32 23.32 29.47
N CYS A 28 -0.45 23.97 28.69
CA CYS A 28 -0.35 25.41 28.68
C CYS A 28 -0.47 25.96 27.26
N THR A 29 -1.05 27.17 27.14
CA THR A 29 -1.30 27.80 25.85
C THR A 29 -0.74 29.22 25.79
N THR A 30 -0.45 29.62 24.58
CA THR A 30 -0.15 30.99 24.15
C THR A 30 -0.70 31.18 22.74
N SER A 31 -0.48 32.34 22.16
CA SER A 31 -0.87 32.58 20.75
C SER A 31 0.22 33.31 20.00
N TYR A 32 0.29 33.06 18.71
CA TYR A 32 1.22 33.69 17.78
C TYR A 32 0.51 34.09 16.49
N GLU A 33 0.88 35.22 15.89
CA GLU A 33 0.38 35.71 14.62
C GLU A 33 1.26 35.14 13.49
N PHE A 34 0.78 34.12 12.78
CA PHE A 34 1.48 33.56 11.63
C PHE A 34 1.21 34.38 10.38
N VAL A 35 2.26 34.88 9.73
CA VAL A 35 2.17 35.75 8.56
C VAL A 35 2.38 34.92 7.30
N GLY A 36 1.35 34.86 6.47
CA GLY A 36 1.34 34.12 5.20
C GLY A 36 1.19 32.62 5.35
N THR A 37 0.83 31.98 4.26
CA THR A 37 0.74 30.52 4.14
C THR A 37 2.04 29.91 3.60
N ASN A 38 2.16 28.60 3.64
CA ASN A 38 3.32 27.86 3.09
C ASN A 38 4.65 28.31 3.70
N LYS A 39 4.70 28.36 5.02
CA LYS A 39 5.90 28.74 5.78
C LYS A 39 6.44 27.57 6.57
N LYS A 40 7.77 27.48 6.65
CA LYS A 40 8.49 26.50 7.48
C LYS A 40 9.07 27.21 8.69
N TYR A 41 8.85 26.62 9.85
CA TYR A 41 9.33 27.14 11.13
C TYR A 41 10.16 26.09 11.86
N ARG A 42 11.10 26.58 12.70
CA ARG A 42 11.74 25.81 13.76
C ARG A 42 11.24 26.35 15.09
N MET A 43 10.76 25.45 15.94
CA MET A 43 10.45 25.78 17.32
C MET A 43 11.54 25.23 18.23
N VAL A 44 12.09 26.06 19.09
CA VAL A 44 13.00 25.65 20.17
C VAL A 44 12.20 25.75 21.45
N VAL A 45 12.07 24.67 22.18
CA VAL A 45 11.36 24.62 23.47
C VAL A 45 12.36 24.36 24.57
N LYS A 46 12.33 25.18 25.62
CA LYS A 46 13.15 25.03 26.82
C LYS A 46 12.29 24.45 27.93
N GLY A 47 12.76 23.36 28.52
CA GLY A 47 12.01 22.65 29.54
C GLY A 47 12.88 21.69 30.33
N ALA A 48 12.25 20.97 31.26
CA ALA A 48 12.90 19.97 32.11
C ALA A 48 11.91 18.85 32.48
N SER A 49 12.41 17.75 32.95
CA SER A 49 11.65 16.73 33.68
C SER A 49 11.65 17.03 35.18
N SER A 50 10.69 16.52 35.91
CA SER A 50 10.68 16.64 37.38
C SER A 50 11.76 15.81 38.10
N ASN A 51 12.35 14.82 37.41
CA ASN A 51 13.41 13.94 37.92
C ASN A 51 14.41 13.53 36.81
N SER A 52 15.21 12.50 37.04
CA SER A 52 16.25 12.01 36.11
C SER A 52 15.71 11.22 34.90
N THR A 53 14.42 10.94 34.83
CA THR A 53 13.79 10.22 33.72
C THR A 53 13.27 11.19 32.64
N THR A 54 12.93 10.66 31.46
CA THR A 54 12.48 11.47 30.33
C THR A 54 10.99 11.78 30.42
N ALA A 55 10.64 13.06 30.39
CA ALA A 55 9.27 13.57 30.28
C ALA A 55 9.05 14.19 28.90
N SER A 56 7.86 14.08 28.35
CA SER A 56 7.54 14.53 26.98
C SER A 56 6.29 15.38 26.96
N VAL A 57 6.23 16.32 26.01
CA VAL A 57 5.05 17.15 25.74
C VAL A 57 4.83 17.29 24.24
N SER A 58 3.58 17.17 23.80
CA SER A 58 3.18 17.41 22.42
C SER A 58 2.82 18.86 22.20
N VAL A 59 3.15 19.38 21.00
CA VAL A 59 2.91 20.76 20.60
C VAL A 59 1.86 20.81 19.51
N TYR A 60 0.84 21.63 19.73
CA TYR A 60 -0.25 21.88 18.79
C TYR A 60 -0.28 23.34 18.37
N ILE A 61 -0.63 23.60 17.12
CA ILE A 61 -0.86 24.95 16.59
C ILE A 61 -2.20 24.94 15.84
N GLY A 62 -3.12 25.79 16.25
CA GLY A 62 -4.46 25.86 15.68
C GLY A 62 -5.23 24.52 15.77
N GLY A 63 -4.98 23.74 16.83
CA GLY A 63 -5.59 22.44 17.05
C GLY A 63 -4.89 21.26 16.35
N LYS A 64 -3.92 21.50 15.45
CA LYS A 64 -3.15 20.47 14.77
C LYS A 64 -1.85 20.21 15.52
N LYS A 65 -1.50 18.93 15.76
CA LYS A 65 -0.20 18.52 16.30
C LYS A 65 0.90 18.85 15.30
N VAL A 66 1.94 19.55 15.75
CA VAL A 66 3.07 19.96 14.91
C VAL A 66 4.41 19.36 15.37
N GLY A 67 4.46 18.80 16.57
CA GLY A 67 5.68 18.17 17.06
C GLY A 67 5.54 17.67 18.50
N LYS A 68 6.64 17.05 18.98
CA LYS A 68 6.80 16.56 20.35
C LYS A 68 8.23 16.88 20.80
N VAL A 69 8.40 17.27 22.05
CA VAL A 69 9.71 17.46 22.69
C VAL A 69 9.81 16.63 23.94
N SER A 70 11.04 16.23 24.27
CA SER A 70 11.31 15.37 25.44
C SER A 70 12.51 15.92 26.21
N PHE A 71 12.39 15.97 27.54
CA PHE A 71 13.40 16.48 28.45
C PHE A 71 13.82 15.40 29.44
N THR A 72 15.11 15.27 29.68
CA THR A 72 15.66 14.34 30.67
C THR A 72 16.38 15.11 31.74
N GLY A 73 16.06 14.84 32.99
CA GLY A 73 16.66 15.51 34.14
C GLY A 73 15.98 16.82 34.55
N THR A 74 16.39 17.32 35.70
CA THR A 74 15.75 18.47 36.40
C THR A 74 16.29 19.82 35.99
N THR A 75 17.33 19.86 35.15
CA THR A 75 17.93 21.09 34.63
C THR A 75 17.26 21.46 33.32
N LEU A 76 16.99 22.75 33.10
CA LEU A 76 16.44 23.24 31.84
C LEU A 76 17.37 22.89 30.68
N SER A 77 16.81 22.28 29.68
CA SER A 77 17.47 21.97 28.41
C SER A 77 16.61 22.43 27.24
N GLU A 78 17.24 22.62 26.09
CA GLU A 78 16.56 23.03 24.87
C GLU A 78 16.38 21.81 23.94
N GLN A 79 15.19 21.73 23.36
CA GLN A 79 14.83 20.75 22.34
C GLN A 79 14.21 21.50 21.17
N SER A 80 14.47 21.06 19.95
CA SER A 80 13.90 21.71 18.78
C SER A 80 13.34 20.73 17.77
N PHE A 81 12.34 21.19 17.04
CA PHE A 81 11.77 20.50 15.89
C PHE A 81 11.37 21.50 14.80
N GLU A 82 11.23 21.02 13.58
CA GLU A 82 10.77 21.82 12.44
C GLU A 82 9.36 21.37 12.04
N PHE A 83 8.54 22.33 11.60
CA PHE A 83 7.19 22.05 11.13
C PHE A 83 6.79 23.01 10.00
N LYS A 84 5.76 22.59 9.24
CA LYS A 84 5.21 23.37 8.12
C LYS A 84 3.85 23.93 8.49
N MET A 85 3.59 25.17 8.10
CA MET A 85 2.29 25.83 8.15
C MET A 85 1.82 26.07 6.71
N THR A 86 1.07 25.10 6.15
CA THR A 86 0.71 25.14 4.73
C THR A 86 -0.53 25.96 4.44
N ASP A 87 -1.60 25.80 5.22
CA ASP A 87 -2.91 26.39 4.94
C ASP A 87 -3.40 27.31 6.06
N VAL A 88 -2.61 27.51 7.11
CA VAL A 88 -3.01 28.27 8.31
C VAL A 88 -2.21 29.57 8.40
N THR A 89 -2.90 30.68 8.55
CA THR A 89 -2.34 32.02 8.75
C THR A 89 -3.15 32.74 9.83
N GLY A 90 -2.67 33.91 10.25
CA GLY A 90 -3.31 34.70 11.29
C GLY A 90 -2.98 34.23 12.70
N LYS A 91 -3.77 34.70 13.67
CA LYS A 91 -3.56 34.38 15.09
C LYS A 91 -3.96 32.96 15.41
N GLN A 92 -2.99 32.12 15.77
CA GLN A 92 -3.19 30.72 16.15
C GLN A 92 -2.81 30.50 17.62
N GLU A 93 -3.56 29.60 18.26
CA GLU A 93 -3.17 29.08 19.57
C GLU A 93 -1.98 28.14 19.39
N ILE A 94 -0.97 28.27 20.23
CA ILE A 94 0.11 27.30 20.47
C ILE A 94 -0.16 26.62 21.79
N LYS A 95 -0.34 25.30 21.77
CA LYS A 95 -0.68 24.50 22.95
C LYS A 95 0.38 23.44 23.20
N PHE A 96 0.92 23.40 24.39
CA PHE A 96 1.80 22.34 24.90
C PHE A 96 0.94 21.42 25.75
N LEU A 97 0.74 20.18 25.30
CA LEU A 97 -0.20 19.21 25.87
C LEU A 97 0.52 17.95 26.38
N LEU A 98 0.29 17.58 27.62
CA LEU A 98 0.64 16.27 28.14
C LEU A 98 -0.44 15.26 27.72
N GLU A 99 -0.21 14.53 26.62
CA GLU A 99 -1.16 13.55 26.09
C GLU A 99 -1.23 12.31 26.96
N THR A 100 -0.06 11.84 27.39
CA THR A 100 0.07 10.63 28.21
C THR A 100 1.09 10.89 29.32
N ASP A 101 0.60 10.89 30.54
CA ASP A 101 1.44 10.87 31.73
C ASP A 101 1.98 9.44 31.94
N ASN A 102 3.28 9.32 32.18
CA ASN A 102 3.93 8.03 32.43
C ASN A 102 3.89 7.62 33.90
N GLY A 103 3.30 8.44 34.78
CA GLY A 103 3.20 8.20 36.22
C GLY A 103 4.52 8.24 36.99
N SER A 104 5.64 8.60 36.32
CA SER A 104 6.98 8.57 36.90
C SER A 104 7.59 9.97 37.04
N ASN A 105 7.22 10.89 36.16
CA ASN A 105 7.73 12.25 36.13
C ASN A 105 6.74 13.22 35.51
N ASP A 106 6.96 14.51 35.76
CA ASP A 106 6.19 15.61 35.21
C ASP A 106 7.00 16.37 34.14
N THR A 107 6.32 17.03 33.23
CA THR A 107 6.96 17.87 32.22
C THR A 107 6.89 19.35 32.61
N PHE A 108 8.03 20.01 32.67
CA PHE A 108 8.14 21.44 32.92
C PHE A 108 8.44 22.18 31.63
N VAL A 109 7.55 23.09 31.23
CA VAL A 109 7.71 23.97 30.05
C VAL A 109 8.09 25.37 30.52
N ASN A 110 9.31 25.82 30.19
CA ASN A 110 9.83 27.13 30.60
C ASN A 110 9.50 28.23 29.58
N SER A 111 9.97 28.03 28.33
CA SER A 111 9.82 29.00 27.24
C SER A 111 9.89 28.30 25.89
N TYR A 112 9.51 29.01 24.84
CA TYR A 112 9.76 28.61 23.48
C TYR A 112 10.22 29.80 22.63
N GLU A 113 10.93 29.50 21.55
CA GLU A 113 11.29 30.43 20.49
C GLU A 113 10.82 29.85 19.16
N LEU A 114 10.36 30.74 18.28
CA LEU A 114 9.85 30.35 16.97
C LEU A 114 10.64 31.08 15.89
N TYR A 115 11.28 30.33 15.02
CA TYR A 115 12.10 30.83 13.93
C TYR A 115 11.44 30.50 12.58
N TYR A 116 11.22 31.52 11.76
CA TYR A 116 10.93 31.30 10.35
C TYR A 116 12.22 30.83 9.66
N ILE A 117 12.16 29.71 8.97
CA ILE A 117 13.34 29.09 8.34
C ILE A 117 13.20 28.92 6.82
N GLY A 118 12.12 29.37 6.24
CA GLY A 118 11.92 29.40 4.79
C GLY A 118 10.48 29.20 4.35
N ASP A 119 10.28 29.30 3.06
CA ASP A 119 9.00 29.01 2.43
C ASP A 119 8.86 27.51 2.13
N VAL A 120 7.66 26.99 2.28
CA VAL A 120 7.30 25.66 1.79
C VAL A 120 6.93 25.80 0.33
N LYS A 121 7.56 25.02 -0.55
CA LYS A 121 7.15 24.96 -1.95
C LYS A 121 5.68 24.52 -2.00
N PRO A 122 4.80 25.21 -2.75
CA PRO A 122 3.42 24.77 -2.89
C PRO A 122 3.38 23.34 -3.42
N LEU A 123 2.54 22.51 -2.81
CA LEU A 123 2.30 21.17 -3.34
C LEU A 123 1.73 21.26 -4.75
N PRO A 124 2.10 20.36 -5.66
CA PRO A 124 1.51 20.29 -6.99
C PRO A 124 -0.01 20.14 -6.93
N ASP A 125 -0.68 20.30 -8.07
CA ASP A 125 -2.09 19.92 -8.21
C ASP A 125 -2.28 18.45 -7.87
N ALA A 126 -3.53 18.04 -7.60
CA ALA A 126 -3.83 16.65 -7.31
C ALA A 126 -3.23 15.72 -8.38
N PRO A 127 -2.61 14.58 -8.00
CA PRO A 127 -2.02 13.67 -8.96
C PRO A 127 -3.09 13.06 -9.86
N ILE A 128 -2.71 12.78 -11.09
CA ILE A 128 -3.57 12.10 -12.05
C ILE A 128 -3.04 10.68 -12.22
N PRO A 129 -3.73 9.66 -11.68
CA PRO A 129 -3.35 8.27 -11.90
C PRO A 129 -3.33 7.93 -13.39
N ALA A 130 -2.41 7.05 -13.80
CA ALA A 130 -2.32 6.66 -15.20
C ALA A 130 -3.55 5.83 -15.60
N SER A 131 -4.22 6.21 -16.67
CA SER A 131 -5.35 5.44 -17.24
C SER A 131 -4.89 4.21 -18.04
N VAL A 132 -3.59 4.14 -18.34
CA VAL A 132 -2.93 3.02 -19.03
C VAL A 132 -1.74 2.58 -18.23
N GLY A 133 -1.60 1.28 -18.01
CA GLY A 133 -0.53 0.71 -17.21
C GLY A 133 0.86 0.97 -17.81
N ALA A 134 1.84 1.11 -16.92
CA ALA A 134 3.22 1.39 -17.27
C ALA A 134 3.85 0.29 -18.14
N VAL A 135 3.44 -0.97 -17.98
CA VAL A 135 3.91 -2.10 -18.79
C VAL A 135 3.59 -1.88 -20.27
N SER A 136 2.39 -1.37 -20.58
CA SER A 136 1.96 -1.09 -21.95
C SER A 136 2.62 0.15 -22.55
N THR A 137 2.92 1.15 -21.73
CA THR A 137 3.44 2.44 -22.22
C THR A 137 4.95 2.57 -22.13
N GLY A 138 5.61 1.71 -21.33
CA GLY A 138 7.01 1.84 -20.94
C GLY A 138 7.28 3.02 -19.99
N LYS A 139 6.23 3.73 -19.53
CA LYS A 139 6.36 4.95 -18.71
C LYS A 139 5.96 4.67 -17.26
N TYR A 140 6.95 4.47 -16.43
CA TYR A 140 6.76 4.34 -14.97
C TYR A 140 6.81 5.71 -14.31
N ARG A 141 5.78 6.07 -13.56
CA ARG A 141 5.67 7.37 -12.89
C ARG A 141 6.77 7.54 -11.86
N ASN A 142 7.39 8.72 -11.85
CA ASN A 142 8.32 9.14 -10.80
C ASN A 142 7.64 10.23 -9.97
N LEU A 143 7.01 9.82 -8.85
CA LEU A 143 6.24 10.69 -7.98
C LEU A 143 7.12 11.73 -7.26
N PHE A 144 8.37 11.39 -6.93
CA PHE A 144 9.31 12.37 -6.38
C PHE A 144 9.65 13.47 -7.38
N LYS A 145 9.77 13.12 -8.67
CA LYS A 145 9.97 14.12 -9.73
C LYS A 145 8.73 14.98 -9.92
N GLU A 146 7.53 14.41 -9.87
CA GLU A 146 6.26 15.13 -9.90
C GLU A 146 6.14 16.09 -8.69
N LEU A 147 6.62 15.68 -7.51
CA LEU A 147 6.70 16.51 -6.31
C LEU A 147 7.77 17.62 -6.44
N GLY A 148 8.68 17.50 -7.42
CA GLY A 148 9.64 18.53 -7.83
C GLY A 148 11.07 18.33 -7.37
N TYR A 149 11.44 17.10 -6.98
CA TYR A 149 12.84 16.71 -6.80
C TYR A 149 13.51 16.47 -8.16
N SER A 150 14.79 16.78 -8.27
CA SER A 150 15.58 16.49 -9.47
C SER A 150 15.94 15.02 -9.58
N ASP A 151 16.20 14.55 -10.80
CA ASP A 151 16.65 13.16 -11.03
C ASP A 151 17.92 12.85 -10.21
N ALA A 152 18.86 13.79 -10.10
CA ALA A 152 20.10 13.62 -9.33
C ALA A 152 19.85 13.45 -7.82
N GLU A 153 18.90 14.19 -7.23
CA GLU A 153 18.51 14.05 -5.83
C GLU A 153 17.84 12.69 -5.59
N ILE A 154 16.96 12.27 -6.51
CA ILE A 154 16.24 11.00 -6.44
C ILE A 154 17.22 9.84 -6.55
N ASP A 155 18.12 9.85 -7.54
CA ASP A 155 19.14 8.82 -7.72
C ASP A 155 20.05 8.71 -6.50
N LYS A 156 20.50 9.86 -5.97
CA LYS A 156 21.30 9.90 -4.75
C LYS A 156 20.57 9.34 -3.54
N LYS A 157 19.27 9.66 -3.38
CA LYS A 157 18.45 9.13 -2.26
C LYS A 157 18.34 7.61 -2.33
N VAL A 158 18.00 7.06 -3.50
CA VAL A 158 17.84 5.62 -3.73
C VAL A 158 19.19 4.90 -3.56
N GLU A 159 20.27 5.39 -4.18
CA GLU A 159 21.59 4.77 -4.06
C GLU A 159 22.12 4.86 -2.62
N SER A 160 21.93 5.97 -1.91
CA SER A 160 22.34 6.10 -0.51
C SER A 160 21.59 5.12 0.40
N ALA A 161 20.30 4.88 0.14
CA ALA A 161 19.52 3.87 0.86
C ALA A 161 20.04 2.46 0.58
N TRP A 162 20.30 2.13 -0.69
CA TRP A 162 20.94 0.88 -1.10
C TRP A 162 22.26 0.64 -0.38
N GLN A 163 23.17 1.62 -0.41
CA GLN A 163 24.50 1.50 0.20
C GLN A 163 24.40 1.24 1.71
N LYS A 164 23.53 1.92 2.42
CA LYS A 164 23.30 1.68 3.85
C LYS A 164 22.72 0.29 4.11
N PHE A 165 21.73 -0.10 3.35
CA PHE A 165 20.94 -1.30 3.59
C PHE A 165 21.68 -2.58 3.21
N PHE A 166 22.58 -2.50 2.21
CA PHE A 166 23.40 -3.64 1.78
C PHE A 166 24.83 -3.62 2.34
N TYR A 167 25.43 -2.44 2.49
CA TYR A 167 26.86 -2.29 2.79
C TYR A 167 27.17 -1.37 3.97
N GLY A 168 26.16 -0.93 4.69
CA GLY A 168 26.31 -0.10 5.88
C GLY A 168 26.96 -0.83 7.05
N THR A 169 26.94 -0.18 8.20
CA THR A 169 27.40 -0.79 9.46
C THR A 169 26.50 -1.96 9.87
N ASP A 170 26.94 -2.75 10.85
CA ASP A 170 26.13 -3.87 11.38
C ASP A 170 24.78 -3.44 11.99
N ASP A 171 24.65 -2.16 12.31
CA ASP A 171 23.39 -1.57 12.78
C ASP A 171 22.47 -1.08 11.64
N GLU A 172 22.98 -0.99 10.42
CA GLU A 172 22.29 -0.50 9.23
C GLU A 172 21.95 -1.60 8.23
N ARG A 173 22.90 -2.50 7.96
CA ARG A 173 22.78 -3.49 6.88
C ARG A 173 21.95 -4.70 7.27
N ILE A 174 21.31 -5.28 6.25
CA ILE A 174 20.65 -6.58 6.33
C ILE A 174 21.26 -7.63 5.39
N TYR A 175 22.10 -7.25 4.43
CA TYR A 175 22.77 -8.14 3.49
C TYR A 175 24.10 -8.63 4.08
N TYR A 176 24.26 -9.95 4.18
CA TYR A 176 25.44 -10.59 4.77
C TYR A 176 26.04 -11.63 3.80
N PRO A 177 27.20 -11.37 3.21
CA PRO A 177 27.94 -12.35 2.39
C PRO A 177 28.38 -13.56 3.21
N VAL A 178 28.32 -14.74 2.58
CA VAL A 178 28.75 -16.03 3.15
C VAL A 178 29.67 -16.75 2.16
N GLY A 179 30.88 -17.02 2.58
CA GLY A 179 31.89 -17.61 1.69
C GLY A 179 32.19 -16.72 0.47
N GLU A 180 32.45 -17.34 -0.68
CA GLU A 180 32.87 -16.62 -1.89
C GLU A 180 31.68 -16.16 -2.75
N ASP A 181 30.53 -16.89 -2.72
CA ASP A 181 29.48 -16.77 -3.74
C ASP A 181 28.06 -16.92 -3.21
N MET A 182 27.83 -16.79 -1.91
CA MET A 182 26.50 -16.77 -1.28
C MET A 182 26.33 -15.53 -0.41
N ALA A 183 25.07 -15.18 -0.13
CA ALA A 183 24.69 -14.17 0.83
C ALA A 183 23.27 -14.42 1.33
N TYR A 184 22.93 -13.86 2.50
CA TYR A 184 21.57 -13.87 3.01
C TYR A 184 21.11 -12.49 3.48
N ILE A 185 19.81 -12.32 3.55
CA ILE A 185 19.16 -11.18 4.19
C ILE A 185 18.85 -11.53 5.64
N TYR A 186 19.37 -10.75 6.56
CA TYR A 186 19.31 -10.96 8.00
C TYR A 186 18.09 -10.31 8.64
N THR A 187 17.31 -11.09 9.39
CA THR A 187 16.19 -10.62 10.21
C THR A 187 16.71 -10.33 11.62
N ALA A 188 17.01 -9.06 11.88
CA ALA A 188 17.77 -8.65 13.06
C ALA A 188 16.99 -8.74 14.39
N ASP A 189 15.67 -8.72 14.36
CA ASP A 189 14.82 -8.81 15.55
C ASP A 189 14.64 -10.22 16.10
N THR A 190 14.80 -11.23 15.22
CA THR A 190 14.63 -12.66 15.56
C THR A 190 15.88 -13.50 15.37
N ASP A 191 16.98 -12.88 14.89
CA ASP A 191 18.28 -13.53 14.61
C ASP A 191 18.15 -14.73 13.68
N ASP A 192 17.56 -14.49 12.49
CA ASP A 192 17.28 -15.53 11.51
C ASP A 192 17.32 -15.02 10.06
N VAL A 193 16.95 -15.89 9.12
CA VAL A 193 16.81 -15.61 7.69
C VAL A 193 15.45 -16.12 7.25
N ARG A 194 14.67 -15.30 6.52
CA ARG A 194 13.32 -15.63 6.07
C ARG A 194 13.24 -15.68 4.55
N SER A 195 12.35 -16.53 4.01
CA SER A 195 12.07 -16.57 2.57
C SER A 195 11.55 -15.23 2.07
N GLU A 196 10.73 -14.53 2.86
CA GLU A 196 10.30 -13.15 2.63
C GLU A 196 11.50 -12.22 2.39
N GLY A 197 12.43 -12.16 3.34
CA GLY A 197 13.60 -11.29 3.23
C GLY A 197 14.52 -11.63 2.07
N MET A 198 14.75 -12.92 1.84
CA MET A 198 15.58 -13.39 0.72
C MET A 198 14.97 -12.98 -0.62
N SER A 199 13.68 -13.18 -0.80
CA SER A 199 12.97 -12.86 -2.03
C SER A 199 12.82 -11.34 -2.25
N TYR A 200 12.60 -10.56 -1.18
CA TYR A 200 12.63 -9.09 -1.22
C TYR A 200 14.02 -8.56 -1.59
N GLY A 201 15.08 -9.13 -1.00
CA GLY A 201 16.46 -8.79 -1.37
C GLY A 201 16.73 -9.03 -2.84
N MET A 202 16.29 -10.17 -3.40
CA MET A 202 16.41 -10.48 -4.83
C MET A 202 15.60 -9.49 -5.68
N MET A 203 14.36 -9.15 -5.28
CA MET A 203 13.56 -8.16 -6.00
C MET A 203 14.24 -6.78 -5.98
N ILE A 204 14.74 -6.32 -4.86
CA ILE A 204 15.49 -5.06 -4.77
C ILE A 204 16.73 -5.10 -5.68
N CYS A 205 17.49 -6.20 -5.66
CA CYS A 205 18.68 -6.38 -6.51
C CYS A 205 18.31 -6.28 -8.00
N VAL A 206 17.29 -6.99 -8.47
CA VAL A 206 16.91 -6.95 -9.88
C VAL A 206 16.40 -5.58 -10.30
N GLN A 207 15.70 -4.85 -9.43
CA GLN A 207 15.28 -3.48 -9.70
C GLN A 207 16.45 -2.50 -9.76
N MET A 208 17.48 -2.70 -8.93
CA MET A 208 18.66 -1.86 -8.83
C MET A 208 19.78 -2.23 -9.81
N ASP A 209 19.61 -3.25 -10.66
CA ASP A 209 20.64 -3.78 -11.57
C ASP A 209 21.89 -4.34 -10.87
N LYS A 210 21.67 -5.11 -9.82
CA LYS A 210 22.72 -5.68 -8.95
C LYS A 210 22.72 -7.22 -9.09
N GLN A 211 23.25 -7.71 -10.21
CA GLN A 211 23.22 -9.14 -10.55
C GLN A 211 24.06 -9.98 -9.60
N GLU A 212 25.22 -9.49 -9.16
CA GLU A 212 26.10 -10.26 -8.26
C GLU A 212 25.42 -10.54 -6.91
N GLU A 213 24.80 -9.52 -6.31
CA GLU A 213 24.09 -9.66 -5.04
C GLU A 213 22.86 -10.56 -5.20
N PHE A 214 22.14 -10.44 -6.32
CA PHE A 214 21.03 -11.31 -6.67
C PHE A 214 21.44 -12.77 -6.72
N ASP A 215 22.51 -13.09 -7.45
CA ASP A 215 23.01 -14.45 -7.63
C ASP A 215 23.48 -15.07 -6.31
N ARG A 216 24.10 -14.29 -5.45
CA ARG A 216 24.52 -14.72 -4.11
C ARG A 216 23.32 -15.05 -3.21
N LEU A 217 22.27 -14.22 -3.22
CA LEU A 217 21.04 -14.47 -2.48
C LEU A 217 20.33 -15.72 -3.02
N TRP A 218 20.18 -15.80 -4.34
CA TRP A 218 19.53 -16.95 -4.97
C TRP A 218 20.26 -18.25 -4.66
N LYS A 219 21.58 -18.27 -4.75
CA LYS A 219 22.37 -19.46 -4.46
C LYS A 219 22.18 -19.91 -3.02
N TRP A 220 22.16 -18.99 -2.06
CA TRP A 220 21.92 -19.33 -0.66
C TRP A 220 20.52 -19.91 -0.45
N ALA A 221 19.48 -19.27 -0.98
CA ALA A 221 18.10 -19.74 -0.88
C ALA A 221 17.93 -21.13 -1.51
N LYS A 222 18.42 -21.31 -2.73
CA LYS A 222 18.36 -22.60 -3.45
C LYS A 222 19.11 -23.73 -2.75
N THR A 223 20.21 -23.41 -2.06
CA THR A 223 21.05 -24.38 -1.38
C THR A 223 20.47 -24.81 -0.04
N HIS A 224 20.03 -23.83 0.77
CA HIS A 224 19.68 -24.06 2.17
C HIS A 224 18.18 -24.11 2.44
N MET A 225 17.35 -23.31 1.75
CA MET A 225 15.93 -23.22 2.04
C MET A 225 15.10 -24.19 1.24
N GLN A 226 15.45 -24.49 -0.03
CA GLN A 226 14.61 -25.31 -0.89
C GLN A 226 14.55 -26.77 -0.45
N HIS A 227 13.36 -27.29 -0.18
CA HIS A 227 13.11 -28.69 0.12
C HIS A 227 13.39 -29.59 -1.09
N LYS A 228 14.21 -30.62 -0.88
CA LYS A 228 14.60 -31.57 -1.94
C LYS A 228 13.72 -32.84 -1.95
N SER A 229 12.92 -33.05 -0.90
CA SER A 229 12.05 -34.21 -0.72
C SER A 229 10.94 -33.93 0.29
N GLY A 230 9.99 -34.88 0.42
CA GLY A 230 8.88 -34.77 1.36
C GLY A 230 7.71 -33.95 0.82
N GLU A 231 6.75 -33.66 1.69
CA GLU A 231 5.51 -32.94 1.34
C GLU A 231 5.72 -31.51 0.84
N PHE A 232 6.84 -30.89 1.20
CA PHE A 232 7.21 -29.55 0.76
C PHE A 232 8.23 -29.53 -0.39
N LYS A 233 8.49 -30.66 -1.04
CA LYS A 233 9.47 -30.73 -2.12
C LYS A 233 9.25 -29.64 -3.16
N GLY A 234 10.29 -28.84 -3.41
CA GLY A 234 10.27 -27.73 -4.36
C GLY A 234 9.95 -26.37 -3.73
N TYR A 235 9.21 -26.33 -2.62
CA TYR A 235 9.00 -25.12 -1.81
C TYR A 235 10.23 -24.75 -0.98
N PHE A 236 10.22 -23.59 -0.37
CA PHE A 236 11.29 -23.06 0.48
C PHE A 236 10.85 -22.98 1.94
N ALA A 237 11.71 -23.43 2.87
CA ALA A 237 11.48 -23.23 4.29
C ALA A 237 11.43 -21.71 4.59
N TRP A 238 10.39 -21.26 5.31
CA TRP A 238 10.23 -19.83 5.53
C TRP A 238 11.23 -19.24 6.50
N GLN A 239 11.79 -20.07 7.43
CA GLN A 239 12.69 -19.58 8.47
C GLN A 239 13.93 -20.46 8.66
N MET A 240 15.09 -19.85 8.58
CA MET A 240 16.42 -20.49 8.68
C MET A 240 17.26 -19.85 9.77
N ASN A 241 18.16 -20.61 10.36
CA ASN A 241 19.29 -20.03 11.09
C ASN A 241 20.32 -19.45 10.10
N THR A 242 21.10 -18.47 10.55
CA THR A 242 22.16 -17.82 9.74
C THR A 242 23.26 -18.78 9.27
N ASN A 243 23.40 -19.94 9.93
CA ASN A 243 24.33 -20.99 9.52
C ASN A 243 23.76 -21.93 8.43
N GLY A 244 22.58 -21.65 7.88
CA GLY A 244 21.92 -22.43 6.83
C GLY A 244 21.15 -23.67 7.31
N THR A 245 20.96 -23.86 8.61
CA THR A 245 20.08 -24.92 9.13
C THR A 245 18.63 -24.44 9.24
N ILE A 246 17.68 -25.34 8.97
CA ILE A 246 16.24 -25.03 9.06
C ILE A 246 15.86 -24.72 10.51
N LYS A 247 15.13 -23.64 10.72
CA LYS A 247 14.52 -23.24 12.01
C LYS A 247 13.03 -23.57 12.03
N ASP A 248 12.32 -23.28 10.94
CA ASP A 248 10.96 -23.74 10.65
C ASP A 248 10.87 -24.12 9.17
N ASN A 249 10.37 -25.33 8.91
CA ASN A 249 10.38 -25.91 7.57
C ASN A 249 9.11 -25.60 6.74
N THR A 250 8.12 -24.92 7.32
CA THR A 250 6.87 -24.59 6.64
C THR A 250 7.14 -23.60 5.49
N PRO A 251 6.57 -23.73 4.30
CA PRO A 251 6.62 -22.71 3.27
C PRO A 251 5.64 -21.57 3.55
N ALA A 252 5.94 -20.37 3.03
CA ALA A 252 5.05 -19.21 3.07
C ALA A 252 4.91 -18.61 1.66
N ALA A 253 3.68 -18.27 1.23
CA ALA A 253 3.41 -17.95 -0.17
C ALA A 253 4.18 -16.72 -0.68
N ASP A 254 4.31 -15.67 0.11
CA ASP A 254 4.98 -14.42 -0.29
C ASP A 254 6.43 -14.62 -0.73
N GLY A 255 7.16 -15.54 -0.07
CA GLY A 255 8.54 -15.87 -0.44
C GLY A 255 8.63 -16.42 -1.85
N GLU A 256 7.83 -17.45 -2.17
CA GLU A 256 7.80 -18.09 -3.47
C GLU A 256 7.33 -17.14 -4.58
N GLU A 257 6.33 -16.31 -4.30
CA GLU A 257 5.80 -15.34 -5.26
C GLU A 257 6.86 -14.31 -5.68
N TYR A 258 7.58 -13.76 -4.72
CA TYR A 258 8.68 -12.83 -5.01
C TYR A 258 9.90 -13.53 -5.62
N PHE A 259 10.23 -14.78 -5.25
CA PHE A 259 11.28 -15.56 -5.90
C PHE A 259 10.95 -15.77 -7.39
N ALA A 260 9.76 -16.30 -7.70
CA ALA A 260 9.35 -16.56 -9.07
C ALA A 260 9.40 -15.28 -9.93
N THR A 261 8.84 -14.19 -9.43
CA THR A 261 8.78 -12.92 -10.15
C THR A 261 10.17 -12.29 -10.32
N SER A 262 11.01 -12.33 -9.28
CA SER A 262 12.38 -11.80 -9.36
C SER A 262 13.22 -12.56 -10.38
N LEU A 263 13.06 -13.89 -10.46
CA LEU A 263 13.75 -14.74 -11.43
C LEU A 263 13.27 -14.48 -12.86
N LEU A 264 11.97 -14.27 -13.10
CA LEU A 264 11.46 -13.85 -14.40
C LEU A 264 12.07 -12.51 -14.82
N PHE A 265 12.13 -11.56 -13.90
CA PHE A 265 12.74 -10.25 -14.17
C PHE A 265 14.25 -10.35 -14.42
N ALA A 266 14.96 -11.20 -13.68
CA ALA A 266 16.38 -11.47 -13.90
C ALA A 266 16.63 -12.07 -15.29
N SER A 267 15.80 -13.04 -15.70
CA SER A 267 15.83 -13.62 -17.05
C SER A 267 15.62 -12.57 -18.13
N ALA A 268 14.62 -11.71 -17.99
CA ALA A 268 14.32 -10.66 -18.95
C ALA A 268 15.40 -9.56 -19.01
N ARG A 269 16.03 -9.27 -17.88
CA ARG A 269 16.99 -8.19 -17.74
C ARG A 269 18.42 -8.58 -18.09
N TRP A 270 18.86 -9.76 -17.61
CA TRP A 270 20.26 -10.22 -17.71
C TRP A 270 20.43 -11.43 -18.62
N GLY A 271 19.33 -12.07 -19.04
CA GLY A 271 19.34 -13.34 -19.76
C GLY A 271 19.50 -14.53 -18.80
N ASN A 272 19.58 -15.72 -19.36
CA ASN A 272 19.70 -16.97 -18.62
C ASN A 272 21.14 -17.50 -18.63
N GLY A 273 21.65 -17.85 -17.46
CA GLY A 273 22.91 -18.56 -17.28
C GLY A 273 22.74 -20.08 -17.28
N GLU A 274 23.73 -20.79 -16.74
CA GLU A 274 23.73 -22.24 -16.58
C GLU A 274 23.30 -22.68 -15.17
N GLY A 275 22.78 -23.90 -15.02
CA GLY A 275 22.41 -24.48 -13.75
C GLY A 275 21.32 -23.66 -13.05
N ILE A 276 21.53 -23.31 -11.79
CA ILE A 276 20.58 -22.52 -10.99
C ILE A 276 20.45 -21.06 -11.48
N TYR A 277 21.34 -20.59 -12.32
CA TYR A 277 21.30 -19.26 -12.94
C TYR A 277 20.55 -19.25 -14.27
N ASN A 278 19.96 -20.36 -14.69
CA ASN A 278 18.91 -20.33 -15.69
C ASN A 278 17.62 -19.83 -15.05
N TYR A 279 17.54 -18.52 -14.89
CA TYR A 279 16.51 -17.84 -14.09
C TYR A 279 15.09 -18.18 -14.57
N ASN A 280 14.87 -18.22 -15.91
CA ASN A 280 13.55 -18.58 -16.42
C ASN A 280 13.16 -20.00 -16.01
N LYS A 281 14.04 -20.97 -16.18
CA LYS A 281 13.77 -22.37 -15.77
C LYS A 281 13.45 -22.47 -14.29
N GLU A 282 14.20 -21.80 -13.44
CA GLU A 282 14.00 -21.80 -11.99
C GLU A 282 12.65 -21.15 -11.62
N ALA A 283 12.27 -20.05 -12.28
CA ALA A 283 10.96 -19.42 -12.11
C ALA A 283 9.81 -20.36 -12.51
N GLN A 284 9.92 -21.02 -13.67
CA GLN A 284 8.89 -21.96 -14.16
C GLN A 284 8.72 -23.15 -13.22
N GLU A 285 9.80 -23.66 -12.64
CA GLU A 285 9.73 -24.74 -11.63
C GLU A 285 8.99 -24.28 -10.37
N ILE A 286 9.21 -23.04 -9.89
CA ILE A 286 8.49 -22.49 -8.73
C ILE A 286 7.00 -22.32 -9.07
N LEU A 287 6.66 -21.66 -10.19
CA LEU A 287 5.28 -21.45 -10.64
C LEU A 287 4.51 -22.76 -10.74
N LYS A 288 5.14 -23.77 -11.37
CA LYS A 288 4.56 -25.12 -11.46
C LYS A 288 4.34 -25.73 -10.08
N THR A 289 5.33 -25.65 -9.19
CA THR A 289 5.23 -26.22 -7.85
C THR A 289 4.10 -25.57 -7.04
N MET A 290 3.97 -24.24 -7.09
CA MET A 290 2.92 -23.52 -6.35
C MET A 290 1.51 -23.97 -6.73
N LEU A 291 1.28 -24.39 -7.97
CA LEU A 291 -0.06 -24.77 -8.45
C LEU A 291 -0.29 -26.29 -8.54
N HIS A 292 0.76 -27.11 -8.63
CA HIS A 292 0.65 -28.54 -8.92
C HIS A 292 1.26 -29.47 -7.87
N GLN A 293 1.67 -28.95 -6.71
CA GLN A 293 2.25 -29.77 -5.64
C GLN A 293 1.31 -30.90 -5.18
N ALA A 294 0.01 -30.65 -5.14
CA ALA A 294 -0.99 -31.64 -4.73
C ALA A 294 -1.38 -32.63 -5.84
N ASP A 295 -1.02 -32.38 -7.10
CA ASP A 295 -1.48 -33.21 -8.23
C ASP A 295 -0.87 -34.62 -8.19
N ASP A 296 0.30 -34.79 -7.59
CA ASP A 296 0.96 -36.07 -7.35
C ASP A 296 0.50 -36.77 -6.06
N GLY A 297 -0.52 -36.23 -5.37
CA GLY A 297 -1.02 -36.73 -4.09
C GLY A 297 -0.09 -36.48 -2.90
N GLN A 298 0.88 -35.61 -3.05
CA GLN A 298 1.83 -35.19 -2.02
C GLN A 298 1.73 -33.69 -1.78
N GLY A 299 1.58 -33.31 -0.50
CA GLY A 299 1.55 -31.90 -0.12
C GLY A 299 0.25 -31.15 -0.47
N VAL A 300 0.33 -29.83 -0.41
CA VAL A 300 -0.76 -28.88 -0.65
C VAL A 300 -0.27 -27.81 -1.63
N ASN A 301 -1.12 -27.40 -2.55
CA ASN A 301 -0.80 -26.30 -3.46
C ASN A 301 -0.70 -24.98 -2.69
N MET A 302 0.19 -24.10 -3.13
CA MET A 302 0.32 -22.75 -2.60
C MET A 302 -0.83 -21.83 -3.01
N PHE A 303 -1.55 -22.19 -4.08
CA PHE A 303 -2.78 -21.54 -4.52
C PHE A 303 -3.98 -22.47 -4.39
N ASN A 304 -5.06 -21.95 -3.79
CA ASN A 304 -6.35 -22.63 -3.81
C ASN A 304 -6.94 -22.55 -5.23
N LYS A 305 -7.10 -23.71 -5.90
CA LYS A 305 -7.56 -23.76 -7.30
C LYS A 305 -9.03 -23.35 -7.48
N GLU A 306 -9.87 -23.47 -6.45
CA GLU A 306 -11.28 -23.06 -6.48
C GLU A 306 -11.41 -21.53 -6.37
N HIS A 307 -10.76 -20.96 -5.36
CA HIS A 307 -10.79 -19.51 -5.11
C HIS A 307 -9.80 -18.72 -5.96
N LYS A 308 -8.79 -19.38 -6.56
CA LYS A 308 -7.69 -18.76 -7.33
C LYS A 308 -6.91 -17.73 -6.52
N MET A 309 -6.68 -18.04 -5.27
CA MET A 309 -6.05 -17.17 -4.28
C MET A 309 -4.89 -17.91 -3.60
N PRO A 310 -3.82 -17.18 -3.18
CA PRO A 310 -2.77 -17.77 -2.37
C PRO A 310 -3.34 -18.25 -1.04
N VAL A 311 -2.83 -19.35 -0.54
CA VAL A 311 -3.10 -19.81 0.83
C VAL A 311 -2.11 -19.11 1.77
N PHE A 312 -2.46 -18.96 3.06
CA PHE A 312 -1.50 -18.40 4.03
C PHE A 312 -0.23 -19.29 4.11
N CYS A 313 -0.39 -20.59 4.37
CA CYS A 313 0.68 -21.58 4.27
C CYS A 313 0.11 -22.88 3.71
N PRO A 314 0.86 -23.64 2.88
CA PRO A 314 0.35 -24.85 2.24
C PRO A 314 0.38 -26.07 3.20
N ILE A 315 -0.22 -25.93 4.39
CA ILE A 315 -0.27 -26.99 5.41
C ILE A 315 -1.55 -26.88 6.26
N GLY A 316 -2.28 -27.99 6.41
CA GLY A 316 -3.38 -28.13 7.36
C GLY A 316 -4.39 -26.97 7.29
N ASN A 317 -4.77 -26.42 8.44
CA ASN A 317 -5.71 -25.30 8.52
C ASN A 317 -5.16 -24.00 7.91
N ALA A 318 -3.86 -23.83 7.85
CA ALA A 318 -3.24 -22.64 7.24
C ALA A 318 -3.47 -22.56 5.71
N ALA A 319 -3.84 -23.68 5.08
CA ALA A 319 -4.22 -23.73 3.67
C ALA A 319 -5.72 -23.43 3.42
N THR A 320 -6.50 -23.09 4.46
CA THR A 320 -7.95 -22.83 4.33
C THR A 320 -8.30 -21.35 4.35
N PHE A 321 -7.32 -20.47 4.49
CA PHE A 321 -7.49 -19.02 4.52
C PHE A 321 -6.28 -18.32 3.85
N SER A 322 -6.36 -17.02 3.70
CA SER A 322 -5.32 -16.21 3.04
C SER A 322 -4.85 -15.06 3.94
N ASP A 323 -3.71 -14.51 3.61
CA ASP A 323 -3.25 -13.19 4.02
C ASP A 323 -3.50 -12.21 2.87
N PRO A 324 -4.29 -11.14 3.04
CA PRO A 324 -4.53 -10.18 1.96
C PRO A 324 -3.25 -9.53 1.40
N SER A 325 -2.17 -9.45 2.18
CA SER A 325 -0.89 -8.91 1.73
C SER A 325 -0.11 -9.85 0.80
N TYR A 326 -0.46 -11.14 0.78
CA TYR A 326 0.11 -12.12 -0.15
C TYR A 326 -0.49 -12.04 -1.55
N HIS A 327 -1.64 -11.36 -1.71
CA HIS A 327 -2.24 -11.15 -3.02
C HIS A 327 -1.43 -10.14 -3.83
N LEU A 328 -0.82 -10.61 -4.93
CA LEU A 328 0.06 -9.84 -5.80
C LEU A 328 -0.45 -9.83 -7.25
N PRO A 329 -1.62 -9.23 -7.54
CA PRO A 329 -2.20 -9.24 -8.88
C PRO A 329 -1.27 -8.67 -9.95
N ALA A 330 -0.40 -7.72 -9.59
CA ALA A 330 0.64 -7.20 -10.49
C ALA A 330 1.58 -8.31 -11.00
N PHE A 331 1.94 -9.25 -10.14
CA PHE A 331 2.83 -10.38 -10.47
C PHE A 331 2.06 -11.47 -11.22
N TYR A 332 0.82 -11.74 -10.85
CA TYR A 332 -0.01 -12.74 -11.53
C TYR A 332 -0.29 -12.35 -12.99
N GLU A 333 -0.43 -11.07 -13.28
CA GLU A 333 -0.48 -10.57 -14.67
C GLU A 333 0.85 -10.79 -15.43
N VAL A 334 2.01 -10.73 -14.74
CA VAL A 334 3.30 -11.14 -15.33
C VAL A 334 3.28 -12.64 -15.62
N TRP A 335 2.88 -13.45 -14.65
CA TRP A 335 2.84 -14.92 -14.81
C TRP A 335 1.83 -15.36 -15.89
N ALA A 336 0.69 -14.68 -15.99
CA ALA A 336 -0.27 -14.91 -17.08
C ALA A 336 0.34 -14.75 -18.48
N ARG A 337 1.50 -14.10 -18.59
CA ARG A 337 2.19 -13.84 -19.87
C ARG A 337 3.49 -14.61 -20.01
N GLU A 338 4.22 -14.80 -18.92
CA GLU A 338 5.58 -15.35 -18.91
C GLU A 338 5.64 -16.82 -18.48
N ALA A 339 4.59 -17.37 -17.84
CA ALA A 339 4.55 -18.77 -17.47
C ALA A 339 4.44 -19.68 -18.71
N GLU A 340 5.12 -20.82 -18.67
CA GLU A 340 5.06 -21.83 -19.75
C GLU A 340 3.71 -22.58 -19.76
N GLN A 341 2.97 -22.56 -18.64
CA GLN A 341 1.65 -23.20 -18.47
C GLN A 341 0.78 -22.40 -17.52
N ASP A 342 -0.54 -22.72 -17.49
CA ASP A 342 -1.53 -22.16 -16.56
C ASP A 342 -1.76 -20.65 -16.68
N ASN A 343 -1.47 -20.05 -17.84
CA ASN A 343 -1.61 -18.62 -18.11
C ASN A 343 -3.01 -18.08 -17.78
N ASP A 344 -4.06 -18.85 -18.13
CA ASP A 344 -5.45 -18.49 -17.83
C ASP A 344 -5.71 -18.48 -16.31
N PHE A 345 -5.18 -19.46 -15.58
CA PHE A 345 -5.28 -19.50 -14.12
C PHE A 345 -4.66 -18.25 -13.46
N TRP A 346 -3.47 -17.86 -13.90
CA TRP A 346 -2.80 -16.68 -13.37
C TRP A 346 -3.55 -15.37 -13.68
N SER A 347 -4.16 -15.29 -14.88
CA SER A 347 -5.04 -14.15 -15.21
C SER A 347 -6.27 -14.10 -14.30
N GLU A 348 -6.90 -15.25 -14.05
CA GLU A 348 -8.06 -15.37 -13.14
C GLU A 348 -7.67 -15.10 -11.68
N ALA A 349 -6.46 -15.51 -11.25
CA ALA A 349 -5.93 -15.22 -9.92
C ALA A 349 -5.71 -13.72 -9.70
N ALA A 350 -5.26 -12.99 -10.73
CA ALA A 350 -5.16 -11.53 -10.66
C ALA A 350 -6.54 -10.88 -10.45
N GLU A 351 -7.56 -11.34 -11.15
CA GLU A 351 -8.94 -10.86 -10.97
C GLU A 351 -9.51 -11.20 -9.61
N ALA A 352 -9.31 -12.44 -9.15
CA ALA A 352 -9.76 -12.89 -7.83
C ALA A 352 -9.11 -12.04 -6.72
N SER A 353 -7.83 -11.73 -6.84
CA SER A 353 -7.11 -10.90 -5.86
C SER A 353 -7.60 -9.45 -5.85
N ARG A 354 -7.89 -8.85 -7.02
CA ARG A 354 -8.51 -7.51 -7.08
C ARG A 354 -9.87 -7.49 -6.41
N GLN A 355 -10.68 -8.54 -6.58
CA GLN A 355 -11.96 -8.66 -5.89
C GLN A 355 -11.77 -8.87 -4.39
N HIS A 356 -10.83 -9.72 -4.00
CA HIS A 356 -10.52 -9.98 -2.59
C HIS A 356 -10.13 -8.71 -1.82
N PHE A 357 -9.35 -7.82 -2.41
CA PHE A 357 -9.02 -6.53 -1.78
C PHE A 357 -10.27 -5.68 -1.50
N LYS A 358 -11.28 -5.71 -2.40
CA LYS A 358 -12.54 -4.99 -2.19
C LYS A 358 -13.33 -5.57 -1.04
N ASP A 359 -13.33 -6.90 -0.92
CA ASP A 359 -14.09 -7.63 0.09
C ASP A 359 -13.40 -7.58 1.46
N ALA A 360 -12.05 -7.54 1.50
CA ALA A 360 -11.26 -7.58 2.73
C ALA A 360 -11.02 -6.19 3.36
N THR A 361 -11.08 -5.10 2.59
CA THR A 361 -10.79 -3.77 3.12
C THR A 361 -12.03 -3.02 3.59
N ASN A 362 -11.89 -2.31 4.71
CA ASN A 362 -12.98 -1.54 5.29
C ASN A 362 -13.38 -0.36 4.38
N GLU A 363 -14.67 -0.21 4.13
CA GLU A 363 -15.22 0.81 3.21
C GLU A 363 -15.00 2.27 3.67
N LYS A 364 -14.74 2.52 4.95
CA LYS A 364 -14.52 3.86 5.50
C LYS A 364 -13.04 4.20 5.65
N THR A 365 -12.25 3.27 6.19
CA THR A 365 -10.84 3.51 6.52
C THR A 365 -9.89 3.07 5.41
N GLY A 366 -10.27 2.08 4.59
CA GLY A 366 -9.39 1.42 3.64
C GLY A 366 -8.44 0.39 4.28
N LEU A 367 -8.51 0.17 5.59
CA LEU A 367 -7.68 -0.78 6.30
C LEU A 367 -8.13 -2.21 5.99
N GLY A 368 -7.19 -3.10 5.68
CA GLY A 368 -7.40 -4.53 5.54
C GLY A 368 -6.84 -5.31 6.73
N PRO A 369 -7.33 -6.52 7.01
CA PRO A 369 -6.79 -7.37 8.06
C PRO A 369 -5.45 -7.98 7.64
N ASP A 370 -4.71 -8.45 8.63
CA ASP A 370 -3.52 -9.27 8.43
C ASP A 370 -3.90 -10.67 7.91
N TYR A 371 -4.95 -11.31 8.47
CA TYR A 371 -5.51 -12.57 7.97
C TYR A 371 -6.97 -12.42 7.58
N SER A 372 -7.38 -13.09 6.51
CA SER A 372 -8.76 -13.15 6.06
C SER A 372 -9.16 -14.54 5.55
N GLU A 373 -10.44 -14.86 5.67
CA GLU A 373 -11.04 -15.95 4.90
C GLU A 373 -11.04 -15.58 3.41
N TYR A 374 -11.17 -16.56 2.50
CA TYR A 374 -11.26 -16.30 1.05
C TYR A 374 -12.42 -15.37 0.66
N SER A 375 -13.43 -15.26 1.51
CA SER A 375 -14.53 -14.30 1.36
C SER A 375 -14.16 -12.83 1.64
N GLY A 376 -12.94 -12.56 2.10
CA GLY A 376 -12.52 -11.24 2.59
C GLY A 376 -12.87 -10.98 4.07
N THR A 377 -13.61 -11.85 4.73
CA THR A 377 -13.92 -11.70 6.16
C THR A 377 -12.65 -11.79 6.99
N ALA A 378 -12.41 -10.79 7.85
CA ALA A 378 -11.24 -10.77 8.73
C ALA A 378 -11.20 -12.00 9.64
N LYS A 379 -10.05 -12.69 9.69
CA LYS A 379 -9.82 -13.86 10.52
C LYS A 379 -9.07 -13.46 11.79
N ASN A 380 -9.80 -13.38 12.88
CA ASN A 380 -9.27 -12.90 14.16
C ASN A 380 -8.58 -14.01 14.98
N GLU A 381 -7.61 -14.71 14.37
CA GLU A 381 -6.73 -15.65 15.06
C GLU A 381 -5.48 -14.90 15.54
N GLY A 382 -5.16 -14.92 16.82
CA GLY A 382 -4.00 -14.22 17.37
C GLY A 382 -4.03 -12.69 17.21
N ASN A 383 -5.20 -12.08 17.04
CA ASN A 383 -5.43 -10.68 16.70
C ASN A 383 -5.01 -10.30 15.26
N HIS A 384 -4.81 -11.25 14.36
CA HIS A 384 -4.50 -10.99 12.94
C HIS A 384 -5.71 -10.53 12.11
N GLY A 385 -6.89 -10.40 12.72
CA GLY A 385 -8.05 -9.72 12.11
C GLY A 385 -7.93 -8.19 12.08
N ASP A 386 -6.89 -7.62 12.71
CA ASP A 386 -6.60 -6.19 12.71
C ASP A 386 -5.62 -5.81 11.59
N PHE A 387 -5.56 -4.51 11.26
CA PHE A 387 -4.53 -3.95 10.38
C PHE A 387 -3.21 -3.84 11.16
N ARG A 388 -2.22 -4.66 10.78
CA ARG A 388 -0.89 -4.70 11.40
C ARG A 388 0.13 -5.33 10.45
N PHE A 389 1.40 -5.14 10.71
CA PHE A 389 2.55 -5.81 10.06
C PHE A 389 2.37 -6.11 8.56
N ASP A 390 1.95 -7.33 8.20
CA ASP A 390 1.83 -7.76 6.81
C ASP A 390 0.74 -7.00 6.05
N ALA A 391 -0.35 -6.63 6.72
CA ALA A 391 -1.41 -5.80 6.15
C ALA A 391 -0.93 -4.42 5.64
N TRP A 392 0.22 -3.92 6.09
CA TRP A 392 0.79 -2.66 5.57
C TRP A 392 1.04 -2.71 4.06
N ARG A 393 1.35 -3.89 3.51
CA ARG A 393 1.66 -4.10 2.10
C ARG A 393 0.44 -4.02 1.18
N ILE A 394 -0.78 -4.20 1.69
CA ILE A 394 -2.02 -4.25 0.89
C ILE A 394 -2.15 -3.02 -0.01
N ALA A 395 -2.00 -1.81 0.54
CA ALA A 395 -2.15 -0.57 -0.22
C ALA A 395 -1.10 -0.43 -1.34
N ALA A 396 0.13 -0.88 -1.08
CA ALA A 396 1.20 -0.88 -2.07
C ALA A 396 0.97 -1.93 -3.17
N ASN A 397 0.46 -3.12 -2.83
CA ASN A 397 0.14 -4.17 -3.80
C ASN A 397 -0.97 -3.72 -4.78
N ILE A 398 -2.04 -3.11 -4.25
CA ILE A 398 -3.13 -2.52 -5.05
C ILE A 398 -2.58 -1.42 -5.97
N ALA A 399 -1.73 -0.53 -5.45
CA ALA A 399 -1.19 0.58 -6.21
C ALA A 399 -0.17 0.14 -7.26
N CYS A 400 0.64 -0.89 -6.97
CA CYS A 400 1.56 -1.50 -7.92
C CYS A 400 0.81 -2.12 -9.12
N ASP A 401 -0.25 -2.90 -8.83
CA ASP A 401 -1.09 -3.49 -9.88
C ASP A 401 -1.70 -2.40 -10.78
N TYR A 402 -2.25 -1.36 -10.17
CA TYR A 402 -2.80 -0.25 -10.93
C TYR A 402 -1.73 0.49 -11.75
N ALA A 403 -0.58 0.79 -11.17
CA ALA A 403 0.50 1.48 -11.86
C ALA A 403 1.05 0.68 -13.05
N TRP A 404 1.15 -0.64 -12.92
CA TRP A 404 1.67 -1.50 -13.99
C TRP A 404 0.64 -1.82 -15.05
N TRP A 405 -0.61 -2.12 -14.68
CA TRP A 405 -1.62 -2.70 -15.57
C TRP A 405 -2.85 -1.84 -15.77
N ALA A 406 -3.18 -0.95 -14.84
CA ALA A 406 -4.36 -0.08 -14.84
C ALA A 406 -5.68 -0.85 -15.12
N GLN A 407 -5.84 -2.04 -14.51
CA GLN A 407 -6.99 -2.91 -14.78
C GLN A 407 -8.22 -2.58 -13.95
N ASP A 408 -8.05 -2.05 -12.74
CA ASP A 408 -9.14 -1.81 -11.80
C ASP A 408 -9.08 -0.40 -11.21
N ASP A 409 -9.97 0.48 -11.68
CA ASP A 409 -10.03 1.88 -11.24
C ASP A 409 -10.44 2.02 -9.75
N TRP A 410 -10.95 0.94 -9.12
CA TRP A 410 -11.20 0.92 -7.68
C TRP A 410 -9.93 1.15 -6.86
N ALA A 411 -8.76 0.85 -7.39
CA ALA A 411 -7.48 1.15 -6.78
C ALA A 411 -7.34 2.63 -6.40
N THR A 412 -7.86 3.55 -7.25
CA THR A 412 -7.89 4.99 -6.93
C THR A 412 -8.80 5.28 -5.74
N THR A 413 -9.96 4.63 -5.66
CA THR A 413 -10.89 4.78 -4.52
C THR A 413 -10.22 4.31 -3.23
N HIS A 414 -9.56 3.16 -3.26
CA HIS A 414 -8.85 2.62 -2.09
C HIS A 414 -7.68 3.52 -1.66
N ALA A 415 -6.82 3.93 -2.60
CA ALA A 415 -5.68 4.80 -2.31
C ALA A 415 -6.11 6.12 -1.65
N ASN A 416 -7.14 6.79 -2.21
CA ASN A 416 -7.66 8.03 -1.63
C ASN A 416 -8.25 7.79 -0.22
N ARG A 417 -8.92 6.67 -0.01
CA ARG A 417 -9.56 6.30 1.26
C ARG A 417 -8.53 6.05 2.36
N ILE A 418 -7.57 5.16 2.14
CA ILE A 418 -6.56 4.82 3.15
C ILE A 418 -5.65 6.00 3.45
N GLN A 419 -5.26 6.79 2.43
CA GLN A 419 -4.47 8.00 2.64
C GLN A 419 -5.27 9.08 3.37
N SER A 420 -6.57 9.24 3.10
CA SER A 420 -7.41 10.18 3.85
C SER A 420 -7.48 9.77 5.33
N PHE A 421 -7.67 8.47 5.61
CA PHE A 421 -7.66 7.96 6.98
C PHE A 421 -6.36 8.31 7.72
N PHE A 422 -5.20 7.96 7.17
CA PHE A 422 -3.92 8.24 7.82
C PHE A 422 -3.55 9.73 7.85
N TYR A 423 -3.98 10.50 6.85
CA TYR A 423 -3.80 11.97 6.84
C TYR A 423 -4.49 12.62 8.04
N ASP A 424 -5.69 12.17 8.37
CA ASP A 424 -6.47 12.69 9.51
C ASP A 424 -5.87 12.27 10.87
N GLN A 425 -5.02 11.22 10.91
CA GLN A 425 -4.27 10.81 12.10
C GLN A 425 -2.94 11.59 12.29
N GLY A 426 -2.51 12.36 11.28
CA GLY A 426 -1.22 13.06 11.24
C GLY A 426 -0.16 12.26 10.49
N VAL A 427 0.23 12.74 9.30
CA VAL A 427 1.07 12.01 8.33
C VAL A 427 2.44 11.62 8.91
N ASP A 428 3.00 12.43 9.78
CA ASP A 428 4.31 12.27 10.41
C ASP A 428 4.28 11.54 11.77
N SER A 429 3.12 10.97 12.16
CA SER A 429 2.95 10.47 13.53
C SER A 429 1.87 9.42 13.72
N TYR A 430 1.18 8.97 12.68
CA TYR A 430 0.15 7.93 12.82
C TYR A 430 0.72 6.61 13.32
N GLY A 431 -0.09 5.89 14.10
CA GLY A 431 0.26 4.57 14.63
C GLY A 431 0.36 3.50 13.55
N ASN A 432 1.00 2.38 13.87
CA ASN A 432 1.26 1.30 12.92
C ASN A 432 0.34 0.08 13.07
N GLN A 433 -0.58 0.06 14.04
CA GLN A 433 -1.58 -0.99 14.23
C GLN A 433 -2.94 -0.37 14.53
N TRP A 434 -3.98 -0.89 13.87
CA TRP A 434 -5.33 -0.37 13.94
C TRP A 434 -6.36 -1.49 13.87
N SER A 435 -7.48 -1.36 14.60
CA SER A 435 -8.66 -2.13 14.23
C SER A 435 -9.20 -1.64 12.89
N LEU A 436 -9.92 -2.48 12.15
CA LEU A 436 -10.39 -2.11 10.80
C LEU A 436 -11.35 -0.91 10.81
N ASP A 437 -12.04 -0.66 11.92
CA ASP A 437 -12.94 0.49 12.11
C ASP A 437 -12.20 1.78 12.53
N GLY A 438 -10.86 1.74 12.66
CA GLY A 438 -10.01 2.91 12.85
C GLY A 438 -9.64 3.24 14.29
N LYS A 439 -9.73 2.28 15.24
CA LYS A 439 -9.18 2.46 16.59
C LYS A 439 -7.69 2.19 16.59
N ASN A 440 -6.89 3.15 17.07
CA ASN A 440 -5.44 2.99 17.21
C ASN A 440 -5.11 1.92 18.28
N LEU A 441 -4.26 0.96 17.90
CA LEU A 441 -3.79 -0.14 18.76
C LEU A 441 -2.29 -0.03 19.10
N SER A 442 -1.52 0.82 18.40
CA SER A 442 -0.11 1.07 18.69
C SER A 442 0.27 2.51 18.30
N PRO A 443 0.99 3.24 19.16
CA PRO A 443 1.44 4.60 18.86
C PRO A 443 2.69 4.66 17.98
N ASP A 444 3.31 3.51 17.63
CA ASP A 444 4.58 3.48 16.91
C ASP A 444 4.38 3.93 15.47
N HIS A 445 5.24 4.80 14.97
CA HIS A 445 5.24 5.30 13.60
C HIS A 445 6.36 4.59 12.82
N SER A 446 6.00 3.57 12.03
CA SER A 446 6.96 2.67 11.38
C SER A 446 7.31 3.14 9.97
N PRO A 447 8.61 3.28 9.62
CA PRO A 447 9.06 3.63 8.26
C PRO A 447 8.55 2.70 7.16
N GLY A 448 8.34 1.42 7.46
CA GLY A 448 7.73 0.46 6.52
C GLY A 448 6.31 0.85 6.13
N LEU A 449 5.46 1.17 7.11
CA LEU A 449 4.09 1.63 6.84
C LEU A 449 4.09 2.98 6.12
N VAL A 450 4.99 3.91 6.48
CA VAL A 450 5.16 5.19 5.75
C VAL A 450 5.45 4.93 4.28
N ALA A 451 6.36 4.00 3.97
CA ALA A 451 6.72 3.65 2.60
C ALA A 451 5.56 3.02 1.81
N MET A 452 4.77 2.16 2.45
CA MET A 452 3.62 1.51 1.80
C MET A 452 2.48 2.52 1.55
N ASN A 453 2.20 3.41 2.49
CA ASN A 453 1.24 4.51 2.29
C ASN A 453 1.70 5.51 1.22
N ALA A 454 2.99 5.81 1.13
CA ALA A 454 3.54 6.63 0.04
C ALA A 454 3.41 5.94 -1.33
N THR A 455 3.60 4.61 -1.39
CA THR A 455 3.42 3.82 -2.62
C THR A 455 1.97 3.85 -3.12
N ALA A 456 0.97 3.90 -2.21
CA ALA A 456 -0.43 4.06 -2.56
C ALA A 456 -0.69 5.31 -3.43
N SER A 457 0.16 6.33 -3.36
CA SER A 457 0.08 7.55 -4.20
C SER A 457 0.20 7.28 -5.70
N LEU A 458 0.72 6.12 -6.12
CA LEU A 458 0.73 5.73 -7.55
C LEU A 458 -0.69 5.61 -8.14
N ALA A 459 -1.66 5.24 -7.31
CA ALA A 459 -3.06 5.11 -7.69
C ALA A 459 -3.93 6.28 -7.20
N SER A 460 -3.43 7.19 -6.36
CA SER A 460 -4.21 8.27 -5.75
C SER A 460 -4.48 9.41 -6.74
N SER A 461 -5.66 10.00 -6.60
CA SER A 461 -6.06 11.27 -7.24
C SER A 461 -6.28 12.41 -6.24
N ASP A 462 -5.94 12.20 -4.96
CA ASP A 462 -6.11 13.21 -3.91
C ASP A 462 -4.78 13.96 -3.67
N LYS A 463 -4.86 15.27 -3.52
CA LYS A 463 -3.70 16.14 -3.22
C LYS A 463 -3.00 15.76 -1.89
N LYS A 464 -3.71 15.13 -0.94
CA LYS A 464 -3.15 14.61 0.31
C LYS A 464 -1.98 13.64 0.07
N SER A 465 -1.97 12.93 -1.07
CA SER A 465 -0.91 11.96 -1.42
C SER A 465 0.50 12.56 -1.41
N TRP A 466 0.63 13.84 -1.75
CA TRP A 466 1.93 14.53 -1.73
C TRP A 466 2.55 14.59 -0.34
N SER A 467 1.73 14.65 0.72
CA SER A 467 2.24 14.65 2.10
C SER A 467 2.86 13.31 2.49
N PHE A 468 2.33 12.19 2.01
CA PHE A 468 2.92 10.87 2.24
C PHE A 468 4.24 10.68 1.49
N LEU A 469 4.36 11.27 0.28
CA LEU A 469 5.62 11.27 -0.48
C LEU A 469 6.68 12.15 0.18
N GLU A 470 6.29 13.31 0.73
CA GLU A 470 7.20 14.15 1.49
C GLU A 470 7.67 13.47 2.77
N ASP A 471 6.78 12.72 3.45
CA ASP A 471 7.12 11.96 4.65
C ASP A 471 8.14 10.86 4.32
N LEU A 472 7.87 10.02 3.31
CA LEU A 472 8.84 9.03 2.83
C LEU A 472 10.19 9.66 2.42
N TRP A 473 10.15 10.82 1.78
CA TRP A 473 11.38 11.52 1.40
C TRP A 473 12.19 11.96 2.61
N ASN A 474 11.54 12.40 3.68
CA ASN A 474 12.18 12.98 4.86
C ASN A 474 12.66 11.94 5.87
N ILE A 475 12.03 10.77 5.94
CA ILE A 475 12.49 9.72 6.86
C ILE A 475 13.81 9.10 6.39
N SER A 476 14.52 8.52 7.34
CA SER A 476 15.76 7.77 7.11
C SER A 476 15.50 6.27 7.11
N PRO A 477 16.37 5.47 6.48
CA PRO A 477 16.32 4.03 6.65
C PRO A 477 16.37 3.64 8.12
N THR A 478 15.58 2.65 8.51
CA THR A 478 15.55 2.11 9.86
C THR A 478 16.90 1.49 10.21
N THR A 479 17.35 1.70 11.44
CA THR A 479 18.56 1.09 12.00
C THR A 479 18.23 0.22 13.21
N GLY A 480 19.21 -0.54 13.71
CA GLY A 480 19.04 -1.35 14.91
C GLY A 480 18.18 -2.58 14.70
N LYS A 481 17.47 -2.93 15.75
CA LYS A 481 16.73 -4.20 15.84
C LYS A 481 15.65 -4.37 14.75
N TYR A 482 14.93 -3.30 14.40
CA TYR A 482 13.79 -3.36 13.47
C TYR A 482 14.15 -3.00 12.02
N ARG A 483 15.45 -2.94 11.67
CA ARG A 483 15.93 -2.55 10.33
C ARG A 483 15.54 -3.50 9.21
N TYR A 484 15.16 -4.74 9.52
CA TYR A 484 14.82 -5.74 8.52
C TYR A 484 13.53 -5.40 7.76
N TYR A 485 12.38 -5.55 8.41
CA TYR A 485 11.08 -5.40 7.74
C TYR A 485 10.82 -3.96 7.30
N ASP A 486 10.96 -3.01 8.21
CA ASP A 486 10.85 -1.58 7.90
C ASP A 486 11.80 -1.16 6.78
N GLY A 487 13.04 -1.67 6.78
CA GLY A 487 14.04 -1.34 5.77
C GLY A 487 13.73 -1.94 4.40
N CYS A 488 13.25 -3.19 4.33
CA CYS A 488 12.80 -3.81 3.08
C CYS A 488 11.66 -3.00 2.45
N LEU A 489 10.62 -2.68 3.24
CA LEU A 489 9.48 -1.90 2.77
C LEU A 489 9.89 -0.47 2.39
N TYR A 490 10.77 0.17 3.18
CA TYR A 490 11.32 1.48 2.86
C TYR A 490 12.03 1.49 1.51
N MET A 491 12.91 0.51 1.26
CA MET A 491 13.65 0.43 0.00
C MET A 491 12.70 0.18 -1.19
N MET A 492 11.72 -0.72 -1.05
CA MET A 492 10.71 -0.95 -2.07
C MET A 492 9.85 0.29 -2.33
N GLY A 493 9.43 0.99 -1.28
CA GLY A 493 8.67 2.25 -1.42
C GLY A 493 9.45 3.34 -2.16
N LEU A 494 10.75 3.49 -1.90
CA LEU A 494 11.62 4.39 -2.66
C LEU A 494 11.69 4.01 -4.14
N LEU A 495 11.82 2.71 -4.45
CA LEU A 495 11.85 2.22 -5.83
C LEU A 495 10.52 2.47 -6.54
N HIS A 496 9.40 2.20 -5.88
CA HIS A 496 8.07 2.48 -6.42
C HIS A 496 7.87 3.97 -6.71
N CYS A 497 8.10 4.81 -5.73
CA CYS A 497 7.85 6.26 -5.83
C CYS A 497 8.83 6.98 -6.76
N SER A 498 10.00 6.41 -7.04
CA SER A 498 10.98 6.92 -8.01
C SER A 498 10.79 6.40 -9.45
N GLY A 499 9.78 5.54 -9.69
CA GLY A 499 9.56 4.91 -11.00
C GLY A 499 10.61 3.87 -11.38
N LYS A 500 11.35 3.35 -10.40
CA LYS A 500 12.39 2.35 -10.57
C LYS A 500 11.89 0.92 -10.29
N PHE A 501 10.73 0.74 -9.68
CA PHE A 501 10.09 -0.57 -9.51
C PHE A 501 9.29 -0.92 -10.76
N ARG A 502 9.86 -1.78 -11.61
CA ARG A 502 9.37 -2.04 -12.97
C ARG A 502 9.11 -3.52 -13.20
N ALA A 503 8.14 -3.82 -14.06
CA ALA A 503 8.00 -5.14 -14.64
C ALA A 503 8.98 -5.30 -15.81
N TYR A 504 9.79 -6.35 -15.78
CA TYR A 504 10.67 -6.75 -16.89
C TYR A 504 10.06 -8.00 -17.52
N LEU A 505 9.63 -7.88 -18.78
CA LEU A 505 9.04 -8.97 -19.55
C LEU A 505 9.97 -9.40 -20.68
N SER A 506 9.84 -10.65 -21.13
CA SER A 506 10.57 -11.10 -22.31
C SER A 506 10.21 -10.27 -23.54
N SER A 507 11.15 -10.05 -24.44
CA SER A 507 10.94 -9.22 -25.64
C SER A 507 9.83 -9.72 -26.57
N ASN A 508 9.41 -10.98 -26.43
CA ASN A 508 8.39 -11.62 -27.25
C ASN A 508 7.00 -11.63 -26.62
N THR A 509 6.86 -11.15 -25.38
CA THR A 509 5.58 -11.18 -24.67
C THR A 509 4.63 -10.14 -25.23
N PRO A 510 3.46 -10.52 -25.78
CA PRO A 510 2.48 -9.55 -26.24
C PRO A 510 1.87 -8.79 -25.05
N VAL A 511 2.03 -7.48 -25.05
CA VAL A 511 1.33 -6.64 -24.06
C VAL A 511 -0.03 -6.25 -24.61
N VAL A 512 -1.09 -6.82 -24.05
CA VAL A 512 -2.47 -6.49 -24.45
C VAL A 512 -2.93 -5.26 -23.66
N VAL A 513 -3.11 -4.16 -24.38
CA VAL A 513 -3.70 -2.94 -23.81
C VAL A 513 -5.21 -3.05 -23.89
N ASN A 514 -5.88 -3.01 -22.73
CA ASN A 514 -7.34 -3.08 -22.67
C ASN A 514 -7.98 -1.74 -23.08
N GLY A 515 -9.05 -1.82 -23.84
CA GLY A 515 -9.95 -0.68 -24.03
C GLY A 515 -10.78 -0.46 -22.76
N LYS A 516 -11.12 0.80 -22.45
CA LYS A 516 -11.94 1.19 -21.30
C LYS A 516 -13.02 2.18 -21.70
N ILE A 517 -13.95 2.40 -20.79
CA ILE A 517 -14.96 3.47 -20.88
C ILE A 517 -14.86 4.36 -19.64
N SER A 518 -15.12 5.67 -19.79
CA SER A 518 -15.01 6.64 -18.69
C SER A 518 -16.13 6.55 -17.67
N THR A 519 -17.31 6.08 -18.10
CA THR A 519 -18.52 6.00 -17.25
C THR A 519 -18.97 4.56 -17.20
N THR A 520 -18.85 3.91 -16.06
CA THR A 520 -19.26 2.51 -15.84
C THR A 520 -20.62 2.37 -15.18
N ASN A 521 -21.14 3.43 -14.55
CA ASN A 521 -22.45 3.48 -13.91
C ASN A 521 -23.21 4.73 -14.34
N ALA A 522 -24.47 4.57 -14.67
CA ALA A 522 -25.36 5.66 -15.04
C ALA A 522 -26.81 5.37 -14.59
N GLU A 523 -27.66 6.38 -14.65
CA GLU A 523 -29.09 6.26 -14.38
C GLU A 523 -29.90 6.76 -15.57
N PHE A 524 -31.05 6.16 -15.79
CA PHE A 524 -32.03 6.60 -16.80
C PHE A 524 -33.45 6.47 -16.23
N ASP A 525 -34.21 7.56 -16.26
CA ASP A 525 -35.58 7.57 -15.73
C ASP A 525 -36.62 7.56 -16.88
N LEU A 526 -37.45 6.51 -16.88
CA LEU A 526 -38.50 6.32 -17.86
C LEU A 526 -39.58 7.40 -17.81
N SER A 527 -39.74 8.04 -16.65
CA SER A 527 -40.76 9.07 -16.41
C SER A 527 -40.23 10.49 -16.37
N ALA A 528 -38.95 10.70 -16.62
CA ALA A 528 -38.36 12.03 -16.67
C ALA A 528 -39.04 12.89 -17.75
N ASP A 529 -39.33 14.16 -17.44
CA ASP A 529 -39.94 15.10 -18.40
C ASP A 529 -39.04 15.37 -19.60
N LYS A 530 -37.72 15.35 -19.41
CA LYS A 530 -36.70 15.43 -20.46
C LYS A 530 -35.78 14.22 -20.35
N LYS A 531 -35.83 13.34 -21.33
CA LYS A 531 -34.93 12.20 -21.43
C LYS A 531 -33.71 12.57 -22.26
N GLU A 532 -32.54 12.17 -21.81
CA GLU A 532 -31.25 12.40 -22.51
C GLU A 532 -30.56 11.08 -22.79
N ASP A 533 -29.67 11.08 -23.77
CA ASP A 533 -28.81 9.93 -24.06
C ASP A 533 -27.81 9.74 -22.89
N VAL A 534 -27.46 8.49 -22.58
CA VAL A 534 -26.40 8.18 -21.63
C VAL A 534 -25.08 8.11 -22.38
N THR A 535 -24.09 8.88 -21.93
CA THR A 535 -22.82 9.00 -22.63
C THR A 535 -21.65 8.44 -21.84
N THR A 536 -20.67 7.91 -22.57
CA THR A 536 -19.36 7.51 -22.05
C THR A 536 -18.27 7.77 -23.06
N LYS A 537 -17.06 8.05 -22.64
CA LYS A 537 -15.90 8.14 -23.54
C LYS A 537 -15.16 6.83 -23.64
N LEU A 538 -14.74 6.48 -24.84
CA LEU A 538 -13.85 5.38 -25.11
C LEU A 538 -12.41 5.79 -24.77
N ILE A 539 -11.72 4.94 -24.04
CA ILE A 539 -10.29 5.08 -23.72
C ILE A 539 -9.57 3.96 -24.45
N LEU A 540 -9.26 4.18 -25.74
CA LEU A 540 -8.76 3.14 -26.66
C LEU A 540 -7.24 3.05 -26.67
N ASN A 541 -6.55 4.05 -26.11
CA ASN A 541 -5.09 4.11 -26.03
C ASN A 541 -4.37 3.96 -27.39
N ASN A 542 -5.04 4.32 -28.48
CA ASN A 542 -4.60 4.24 -29.88
C ASN A 542 -4.24 2.83 -30.37
N VAL A 543 -4.58 1.79 -29.64
CA VAL A 543 -4.22 0.39 -29.95
C VAL A 543 -5.42 -0.55 -29.90
N ARG A 544 -6.61 -0.04 -29.65
CA ARG A 544 -7.86 -0.81 -29.63
C ARG A 544 -8.96 -0.11 -30.41
N THR A 545 -9.90 -0.90 -30.89
CA THR A 545 -11.14 -0.40 -31.49
C THR A 545 -12.35 -1.04 -30.83
N LEU A 546 -13.42 -0.27 -30.65
CA LEU A 546 -14.70 -0.82 -30.23
C LEU A 546 -15.32 -1.60 -31.38
N SER A 547 -15.48 -2.92 -31.22
CA SER A 547 -16.07 -3.81 -32.21
C SER A 547 -17.59 -3.74 -32.18
N GLU A 548 -18.20 -3.82 -31.02
CA GLU A 548 -19.65 -3.79 -30.84
C GLU A 548 -20.04 -3.46 -29.38
N ILE A 549 -21.32 -3.15 -29.15
CA ILE A 549 -21.89 -3.04 -27.82
C ILE A 549 -22.99 -4.09 -27.70
N ARG A 550 -23.06 -4.84 -26.60
CA ARG A 550 -24.06 -5.88 -26.35
C ARG A 550 -24.88 -5.59 -25.08
N ASN A 551 -26.13 -5.96 -25.13
CA ASN A 551 -26.96 -6.17 -23.95
C ASN A 551 -27.19 -7.68 -23.85
N ASP A 552 -26.49 -8.34 -22.92
CA ASP A 552 -26.35 -9.79 -22.84
C ASP A 552 -25.90 -10.37 -24.21
N LYS A 553 -26.74 -11.15 -24.87
CA LYS A 553 -26.45 -11.75 -26.20
C LYS A 553 -26.86 -10.87 -27.37
N THR A 554 -27.57 -9.77 -27.13
CA THR A 554 -28.10 -8.91 -28.19
C THR A 554 -27.12 -7.80 -28.54
N VAL A 555 -26.67 -7.76 -29.78
CA VAL A 555 -25.80 -6.68 -30.30
C VAL A 555 -26.65 -5.45 -30.57
N LEU A 556 -26.22 -4.29 -30.08
CA LEU A 556 -26.85 -3.01 -30.33
C LEU A 556 -26.51 -2.50 -31.74
N GLU A 557 -27.47 -1.88 -32.40
CA GLU A 557 -27.32 -1.34 -33.76
C GLU A 557 -26.73 0.07 -33.74
N LYS A 558 -25.53 0.25 -34.29
CA LYS A 558 -24.88 1.56 -34.42
C LYS A 558 -25.72 2.48 -35.31
N GLY A 559 -25.92 3.71 -34.86
CA GLY A 559 -26.77 4.71 -35.54
C GLY A 559 -28.24 4.69 -35.13
N LYS A 560 -28.72 3.59 -34.50
CA LYS A 560 -30.07 3.43 -34.01
C LYS A 560 -30.13 3.34 -32.48
N ASP A 561 -29.44 2.39 -31.89
CA ASP A 561 -29.43 2.16 -30.45
C ASP A 561 -28.32 2.96 -29.76
N TYR A 562 -27.22 3.23 -30.46
CA TYR A 562 -26.16 4.11 -30.02
C TYR A 562 -25.47 4.83 -31.17
N THR A 563 -24.76 5.91 -30.84
CA THR A 563 -23.89 6.64 -31.78
C THR A 563 -22.49 6.79 -31.19
N ILE A 564 -21.51 7.01 -32.09
CA ILE A 564 -20.14 7.35 -31.71
C ILE A 564 -19.77 8.63 -32.45
N SER A 565 -19.31 9.64 -31.71
CA SER A 565 -18.72 10.86 -32.24
C SER A 565 -17.36 11.06 -31.55
N ASP A 566 -16.31 11.06 -32.34
CA ASP A 566 -14.92 11.03 -31.86
C ASP A 566 -14.68 9.85 -30.89
N ASP A 567 -14.39 10.14 -29.63
CA ASP A 567 -14.22 9.16 -28.55
C ASP A 567 -15.50 8.93 -27.72
N THR A 568 -16.59 9.62 -28.00
CA THR A 568 -17.80 9.59 -27.17
C THR A 568 -18.84 8.66 -27.77
N VAL A 569 -19.26 7.66 -26.98
CA VAL A 569 -20.43 6.80 -27.24
C VAL A 569 -21.63 7.36 -26.53
N SER A 570 -22.73 7.54 -27.26
CA SER A 570 -24.03 7.96 -26.73
C SER A 570 -25.04 6.83 -26.90
N ILE A 571 -25.45 6.21 -25.80
CA ILE A 571 -26.54 5.22 -25.78
C ILE A 571 -27.85 6.00 -25.85
N ARG A 572 -28.61 5.72 -26.92
CA ARG A 572 -29.80 6.51 -27.27
C ARG A 572 -30.94 6.33 -26.23
N LYS A 573 -31.55 7.42 -25.86
CA LYS A 573 -32.75 7.44 -25.00
C LYS A 573 -33.91 6.59 -25.55
N GLU A 574 -34.01 6.50 -26.90
CA GLU A 574 -35.00 5.65 -27.56
C GLU A 574 -34.78 4.16 -27.33
N TYR A 575 -33.49 3.76 -27.18
CA TYR A 575 -33.10 2.41 -26.79
C TYR A 575 -33.38 2.18 -25.30
N LEU A 576 -32.91 3.10 -24.46
CA LEU A 576 -33.07 3.02 -22.99
C LEU A 576 -34.53 3.02 -22.55
N SER A 577 -35.37 3.77 -23.23
CA SER A 577 -36.83 3.81 -22.96
C SER A 577 -37.57 2.48 -23.19
N LYS A 578 -36.92 1.52 -23.84
CA LYS A 578 -37.50 0.17 -24.07
C LYS A 578 -37.01 -0.86 -23.05
N GLN A 579 -36.07 -0.48 -22.17
CA GLN A 579 -35.56 -1.37 -21.18
C GLN A 579 -36.48 -1.49 -19.98
N ALA A 580 -36.50 -2.65 -19.33
CA ALA A 580 -37.26 -2.86 -18.09
C ALA A 580 -36.63 -2.06 -16.91
N VAL A 581 -37.45 -1.69 -15.93
CA VAL A 581 -36.96 -1.14 -14.65
C VAL A 581 -36.01 -2.15 -14.00
N GLY A 582 -34.88 -1.66 -13.54
CA GLY A 582 -33.79 -2.47 -13.00
C GLY A 582 -32.46 -2.10 -13.61
N VAL A 583 -31.43 -2.96 -13.46
CA VAL A 583 -30.10 -2.72 -13.98
C VAL A 583 -29.93 -3.34 -15.36
N THR A 584 -29.69 -2.51 -16.37
CA THR A 584 -29.30 -2.93 -17.73
C THR A 584 -27.76 -2.88 -17.81
N LYS A 585 -27.12 -4.00 -18.17
CA LYS A 585 -25.67 -4.09 -18.36
C LYS A 585 -25.32 -4.11 -19.83
N LEU A 586 -24.56 -3.11 -20.27
CA LEU A 586 -24.05 -3.03 -21.64
C LEU A 586 -22.57 -3.40 -21.66
N THR A 587 -22.22 -4.40 -22.45
CA THR A 587 -20.84 -4.86 -22.65
C THR A 587 -20.25 -4.22 -23.90
N PHE A 588 -19.18 -3.46 -23.74
CA PHE A 588 -18.40 -2.87 -24.82
C PHE A 588 -17.31 -3.84 -25.22
N VAL A 589 -17.44 -4.44 -26.38
CA VAL A 589 -16.52 -5.46 -26.91
C VAL A 589 -15.47 -4.78 -27.77
N PHE A 590 -14.19 -4.98 -27.40
CA PHE A 590 -13.06 -4.46 -28.15
C PHE A 590 -12.48 -5.52 -29.09
N ASP A 591 -11.65 -5.11 -30.04
CA ASP A 591 -10.96 -5.99 -31.00
C ASP A 591 -9.96 -6.95 -30.32
N ALA A 592 -9.46 -6.63 -29.14
CA ALA A 592 -8.70 -7.52 -28.28
C ALA A 592 -8.70 -7.00 -26.83
N GLY A 593 -8.27 -7.86 -25.89
CA GLY A 593 -8.26 -7.56 -24.46
C GLY A 593 -9.62 -7.76 -23.81
N LYS A 594 -9.77 -7.23 -22.58
CA LYS A 594 -10.99 -7.35 -21.80
C LYS A 594 -12.07 -6.38 -22.28
N ASN A 595 -13.31 -6.81 -22.20
CA ASN A 595 -14.47 -5.98 -22.46
C ASN A 595 -14.75 -5.05 -21.27
N ALA A 596 -15.24 -3.85 -21.54
CA ALA A 596 -15.75 -2.95 -20.50
C ALA A 596 -17.27 -3.11 -20.33
N VAL A 597 -17.77 -2.89 -19.11
CA VAL A 597 -19.21 -3.00 -18.81
C VAL A 597 -19.71 -1.67 -18.25
N MET A 598 -20.85 -1.21 -18.79
CA MET A 598 -21.62 -0.10 -18.24
C MET A 598 -22.91 -0.63 -17.62
N SER A 599 -23.15 -0.34 -16.36
CA SER A 599 -24.39 -0.62 -15.65
C SER A 599 -25.29 0.63 -15.68
N ILE A 600 -26.48 0.53 -16.27
CA ILE A 600 -27.45 1.64 -16.32
C ILE A 600 -28.65 1.25 -15.48
N THR A 601 -28.88 1.97 -14.40
CA THR A 601 -30.08 1.80 -13.56
C THR A 601 -31.29 2.46 -14.22
N ILE A 602 -32.18 1.65 -14.76
CA ILE A 602 -33.46 2.11 -15.33
C ILE A 602 -34.47 2.22 -14.19
N LYS A 603 -35.01 3.40 -13.98
CA LYS A 603 -36.04 3.69 -12.97
C LYS A 603 -37.27 4.33 -13.60
N ASP A 604 -38.38 4.27 -12.92
CA ASP A 604 -39.66 4.94 -13.29
C ASP A 604 -40.16 5.72 -12.07
N SER A 605 -39.77 6.99 -11.98
CA SER A 605 -40.07 7.84 -10.81
C SER A 605 -41.56 8.18 -10.66
N LYS A 606 -42.41 7.91 -11.68
CA LYS A 606 -43.87 8.12 -11.63
C LYS A 606 -44.65 6.82 -11.43
N SER A 607 -44.00 5.66 -11.42
CA SER A 607 -44.63 4.39 -11.04
C SER A 607 -44.89 4.40 -9.52
N PRO A 608 -46.12 4.12 -9.04
CA PRO A 608 -46.38 4.05 -7.61
C PRO A 608 -45.48 2.94 -7.00
N ASP A 609 -44.79 3.27 -5.91
CA ASP A 609 -44.05 2.30 -5.12
C ASP A 609 -44.96 1.08 -4.85
N VAL A 610 -44.51 -0.10 -5.22
CA VAL A 610 -45.12 -1.35 -4.75
C VAL A 610 -44.82 -1.39 -3.26
N PRO A 611 -45.85 -1.34 -2.38
CA PRO A 611 -45.60 -1.36 -0.95
C PRO A 611 -44.85 -2.64 -0.60
N ASP A 612 -43.79 -2.51 0.19
CA ASP A 612 -43.16 -3.64 0.85
C ASP A 612 -44.22 -4.49 1.52
N VAL A 613 -44.43 -5.71 1.04
CA VAL A 613 -45.34 -6.67 1.68
C VAL A 613 -44.68 -7.02 3.03
N PRO A 614 -45.29 -6.66 4.16
CA PRO A 614 -44.70 -7.02 5.45
C PRO A 614 -44.59 -8.54 5.54
N ALA A 615 -43.44 -9.02 5.94
CA ALA A 615 -43.23 -10.43 6.24
C ALA A 615 -44.30 -10.87 7.27
N VAL A 616 -45.19 -11.76 6.87
CA VAL A 616 -46.18 -12.36 7.76
C VAL A 616 -45.44 -13.34 8.66
N SER A 617 -45.14 -12.90 9.88
CA SER A 617 -44.71 -13.80 10.96
C SER A 617 -45.97 -14.47 11.53
N GLY A 618 -46.24 -15.70 11.10
CA GLY A 618 -47.22 -16.58 11.75
C GLY A 618 -46.53 -17.35 12.90
N PRO A 619 -47.19 -17.52 14.04
CA PRO A 619 -46.63 -18.30 15.12
C PRO A 619 -46.71 -19.79 14.78
N PHE A 620 -45.58 -20.48 14.83
CA PHE A 620 -45.54 -21.94 14.92
C PHE A 620 -45.66 -22.32 16.40
N ASP A 621 -46.86 -22.73 16.81
CA ASP A 621 -47.08 -23.52 18.01
C ASP A 621 -46.79 -25.01 17.72
N LYS A 622 -46.08 -25.62 18.69
CA LYS A 622 -45.73 -27.00 19.00
C LYS A 622 -44.42 -27.55 18.43
#